data_1c0ed0c776baaf312405777d3e3189bf
#
_entry.id   1c0ed0c776baaf312405777d3e3189bf
#
_cell.length_a   1.000
_cell.length_b   1.000
_cell.length_c   1.000
_cell.angle_alpha   90.00
_cell.angle_beta   90.00
_cell.angle_gamma   90.00
#
_symmetry.space_group_name_H-M   'P 1'
#
loop_
_entity.id
_entity.type
_entity.pdbx_description
1 polymer ?
#
loop_
_entity_poly.entity_id
_entity_poly.type
_entity_poly.pdbx_seq_one_letter_code
_entity_poly.pdbx_strand_id
1 'polypeptide(L)'
;MAQASRNLSYKEKIILDVENYSVGLKKIKKSFVEAVSFSVLKGEIFGIAGESGSGKTLLTLSMFGLHNASYLNAGDVSFDSKKIIRSGVRVVETKKLALRIGFILQDPFSSLNPSVKIGKQIGEAIYLATGKKLKSLENRALVCKLLSEVGISDAENSYEQYPDQFSGGMRQRIVIAIALSQDPDLLIADEPTTALDASTQRKIIDLIIERSRQRGLTVILVSHNIALLQTTADRIAVMKSGKVLDIFNPKKIKLNQLSSYTKTLFDGLKNVKQHRTSDKKQDYLTQVPLVEMKNIQKSYASRILQKGGNFSLSNINLEIFPGEVVGFLGESGSGKSTLASIITKLSMPNDGSYKYKGQNVFSFKKREIAKFKSDVQMVFQDPYGSLNPRYNIRNAISEALLIHKPALSKSLREEKIVQLLSDVGLDSSAMEKFPHEFSGGQRQRIAIARAMSVDPEMLVCDEPLSSLDVSTQAQILTLFSNLLIRKKIAMIFITHDIKVAQILCNRVYILSDGQIVEHGKTKQVLTNPRHNYTSNLIEAVY
;
A
#
# COMPACT_ATOMS: atom_id res chain seq x y z
N MET A 1 -18.78 38.65 27.87
CA MET A 1 -17.41 38.40 28.33
C MET A 1 -17.03 36.91 28.39
N ALA A 2 -17.85 35.99 28.88
CA ALA A 2 -17.51 34.55 28.95
C ALA A 2 -17.36 33.85 27.59
N GLN A 3 -18.03 34.29 26.56
CA GLN A 3 -17.90 33.74 25.20
C GLN A 3 -16.63 34.24 24.48
N ALA A 4 -16.22 35.49 24.75
CA ALA A 4 -14.98 36.05 24.20
C ALA A 4 -13.74 35.44 24.85
N SER A 5 -13.77 35.18 26.17
CA SER A 5 -12.68 34.50 26.87
C SER A 5 -12.53 33.01 26.47
N ARG A 6 -13.66 32.32 26.21
CA ARG A 6 -13.62 30.95 25.63
C ARG A 6 -13.02 30.91 24.22
N ASN A 7 -13.35 31.88 23.38
CA ASN A 7 -12.81 31.99 22.02
C ASN A 7 -11.31 32.35 22.00
N LEU A 8 -10.82 33.17 22.92
CA LEU A 8 -9.40 33.47 23.08
C LEU A 8 -8.62 32.26 23.53
N SER A 9 -9.09 31.52 24.55
CA SER A 9 -8.43 30.29 25.02
C SER A 9 -8.43 29.14 23.99
N TYR A 10 -9.40 29.11 23.08
CA TYR A 10 -9.47 28.15 22.00
C TYR A 10 -8.48 28.50 20.86
N LYS A 11 -8.37 29.80 20.51
CA LYS A 11 -7.40 30.26 19.49
C LYS A 11 -5.93 30.06 19.92
N GLU A 12 -5.63 30.19 21.21
CA GLU A 12 -4.28 29.93 21.75
C GLU A 12 -3.84 28.47 21.63
N LYS A 13 -4.79 27.53 21.45
CA LYS A 13 -4.51 26.10 21.28
C LYS A 13 -4.36 25.64 19.82
N ILE A 14 -4.67 26.50 18.84
CA ILE A 14 -4.58 26.17 17.43
C ILE A 14 -3.12 26.32 16.98
N ILE A 15 -2.55 25.27 16.41
CA ILE A 15 -1.21 25.31 15.80
C ILE A 15 -1.27 25.57 14.31
N LEU A 16 -2.27 25.02 13.62
CA LEU A 16 -2.49 25.23 12.19
C LEU A 16 -3.93 25.63 11.95
N ASP A 17 -4.13 26.72 11.21
CA ASP A 17 -5.43 27.20 10.80
C ASP A 17 -5.45 27.45 9.30
N VAL A 18 -6.42 26.87 8.61
CA VAL A 18 -6.56 26.89 7.16
C VAL A 18 -7.93 27.45 6.82
N GLU A 19 -7.97 28.56 6.08
CA GLU A 19 -9.20 29.28 5.76
C GLU A 19 -9.37 29.41 4.24
N ASN A 20 -10.45 28.82 3.71
CA ASN A 20 -10.84 28.89 2.29
C ASN A 20 -9.67 28.60 1.32
N TYR A 21 -8.83 27.64 1.69
CA TYR A 21 -7.62 27.34 0.96
C TYR A 21 -7.90 26.53 -0.30
N SER A 22 -7.35 26.99 -1.42
CA SER A 22 -7.51 26.35 -2.73
C SER A 22 -6.19 26.25 -3.45
N VAL A 23 -6.01 25.17 -4.23
CA VAL A 23 -4.83 24.92 -5.05
C VAL A 23 -5.23 24.48 -6.45
N GLY A 24 -4.70 25.14 -7.46
CA GLY A 24 -4.98 24.84 -8.86
C GLY A 24 -3.78 25.05 -9.77
N LEU A 25 -3.85 24.59 -11.01
CA LEU A 25 -2.83 24.79 -12.02
C LEU A 25 -3.03 26.12 -12.75
N LYS A 26 -1.94 26.91 -12.88
CA LYS A 26 -1.93 28.20 -13.60
C LYS A 26 -2.48 28.08 -15.03
N LYS A 27 -2.10 27.03 -15.76
CA LYS A 27 -2.40 26.91 -17.21
C LYS A 27 -3.82 26.47 -17.53
N ILE A 28 -4.51 25.72 -16.64
CA ILE A 28 -5.74 24.99 -17.00
C ILE A 28 -6.97 25.53 -16.22
N LYS A 29 -6.81 26.53 -15.35
CA LYS A 29 -7.88 27.05 -14.46
C LYS A 29 -8.64 25.93 -13.71
N LYS A 30 -7.98 24.80 -13.46
CA LYS A 30 -8.54 23.65 -12.76
C LYS A 30 -8.03 23.63 -11.32
N SER A 31 -8.94 23.69 -10.36
CA SER A 31 -8.63 23.49 -8.94
C SER A 31 -8.56 22.00 -8.62
N PHE A 32 -7.56 21.60 -7.86
CA PHE A 32 -7.41 20.24 -7.32
C PHE A 32 -7.74 20.18 -5.82
N VAL A 33 -7.70 21.35 -5.14
CA VAL A 33 -8.17 21.57 -3.79
C VAL A 33 -9.04 22.82 -3.84
N GLU A 34 -10.25 22.75 -3.29
CA GLU A 34 -11.26 23.81 -3.42
C GLU A 34 -11.81 24.23 -2.05
N ALA A 35 -11.54 25.49 -1.66
CA ALA A 35 -12.11 26.18 -0.50
C ALA A 35 -12.09 25.35 0.80
N VAL A 36 -10.96 24.69 1.06
CA VAL A 36 -10.78 23.84 2.24
C VAL A 36 -10.55 24.71 3.48
N SER A 37 -11.30 24.41 4.56
CA SER A 37 -11.14 25.09 5.85
C SER A 37 -11.14 24.07 6.99
N PHE A 38 -10.10 24.14 7.84
CA PHE A 38 -9.98 23.35 9.07
C PHE A 38 -8.93 23.94 9.99
N SER A 39 -8.99 23.57 11.26
CA SER A 39 -7.95 23.91 12.25
C SER A 39 -7.43 22.66 12.93
N VAL A 40 -6.15 22.68 13.33
CA VAL A 40 -5.49 21.60 14.09
C VAL A 40 -5.03 22.15 15.43
N LEU A 41 -5.32 21.45 16.52
CA LEU A 41 -4.96 21.83 17.87
C LEU A 41 -3.54 21.34 18.22
N LYS A 42 -2.84 22.06 19.13
CA LYS A 42 -1.53 21.61 19.65
C LYS A 42 -1.66 20.24 20.33
N GLY A 43 -0.78 19.31 19.99
CA GLY A 43 -0.77 17.94 20.51
C GLY A 43 -1.88 17.04 19.98
N GLU A 44 -2.67 17.50 18.99
CA GLU A 44 -3.72 16.71 18.35
C GLU A 44 -3.13 15.79 17.27
N ILE A 45 -3.68 14.60 17.12
CA ILE A 45 -3.51 13.75 15.95
C ILE A 45 -4.71 13.99 15.03
N PHE A 46 -4.51 14.78 13.96
CA PHE A 46 -5.53 15.12 12.98
C PHE A 46 -5.42 14.21 11.75
N GLY A 47 -6.42 13.39 11.49
CA GLY A 47 -6.48 12.49 10.34
C GLY A 47 -7.00 13.19 9.09
N ILE A 48 -6.40 12.93 7.93
CA ILE A 48 -6.96 13.31 6.62
C ILE A 48 -7.18 12.04 5.81
N ALA A 49 -8.46 11.69 5.60
CA ALA A 49 -8.90 10.50 4.87
C ALA A 49 -9.40 10.85 3.46
N GLY A 50 -9.37 9.89 2.55
CA GLY A 50 -9.96 10.01 1.20
C GLY A 50 -9.30 9.08 0.19
N GLU A 51 -9.92 8.90 -0.96
CA GLU A 51 -9.40 8.09 -2.07
C GLU A 51 -8.11 8.66 -2.67
N SER A 52 -7.39 7.85 -3.44
CA SER A 52 -6.26 8.32 -4.23
C SER A 52 -6.71 9.40 -5.22
N GLY A 53 -5.92 10.48 -5.33
CA GLY A 53 -6.28 11.63 -6.18
C GLY A 53 -7.31 12.59 -5.57
N SER A 54 -7.78 12.42 -4.31
CA SER A 54 -8.69 13.37 -3.65
C SER A 54 -8.05 14.70 -3.27
N GLY A 55 -6.72 14.87 -3.44
CA GLY A 55 -5.99 16.12 -3.17
C GLY A 55 -5.26 16.19 -1.84
N LYS A 56 -5.23 15.11 -1.03
CA LYS A 56 -4.61 15.07 0.32
C LYS A 56 -3.14 15.50 0.34
N THR A 57 -2.32 14.82 -0.44
CA THR A 57 -0.88 15.13 -0.58
C THR A 57 -0.65 16.54 -1.10
N LEU A 58 -1.42 16.98 -2.10
CA LEU A 58 -1.31 18.34 -2.63
C LEU A 58 -1.69 19.38 -1.57
N LEU A 59 -2.75 19.16 -0.81
CA LEU A 59 -3.16 20.03 0.29
C LEU A 59 -2.02 20.16 1.31
N THR A 60 -1.51 19.04 1.82
CA THR A 60 -0.49 19.05 2.89
C THR A 60 0.83 19.67 2.43
N LEU A 61 1.30 19.37 1.23
CA LEU A 61 2.53 19.96 0.70
C LEU A 61 2.38 21.44 0.35
N SER A 62 1.24 21.85 -0.24
CA SER A 62 1.03 23.23 -0.69
C SER A 62 0.91 24.22 0.45
N MET A 63 0.30 23.87 1.57
CA MET A 63 0.22 24.71 2.76
C MET A 63 1.60 25.18 3.25
N PHE A 64 2.63 24.38 3.03
CA PHE A 64 4.01 24.69 3.44
C PHE A 64 4.93 25.00 2.26
N GLY A 65 4.39 25.04 1.02
CA GLY A 65 5.04 25.41 -0.23
C GLY A 65 6.08 24.43 -0.72
N LEU A 66 5.84 23.19 -0.45
CA LEU A 66 6.63 22.06 -0.96
C LEU A 66 6.04 21.52 -2.27
N HIS A 67 5.24 22.33 -2.98
CA HIS A 67 4.64 21.98 -4.27
C HIS A 67 5.35 22.70 -5.42
N ASN A 68 5.14 22.21 -6.65
CA ASN A 68 5.73 22.80 -7.84
C ASN A 68 5.21 24.23 -8.07
N ALA A 69 6.08 25.12 -8.55
CA ALA A 69 5.78 26.53 -8.88
C ALA A 69 4.68 26.73 -9.95
N SER A 70 4.28 25.66 -10.64
CA SER A 70 3.18 25.67 -11.61
C SER A 70 1.79 25.81 -10.96
N TYR A 71 1.68 25.58 -9.65
CA TYR A 71 0.43 25.70 -8.91
C TYR A 71 0.19 27.13 -8.42
N LEU A 72 -1.07 27.52 -8.36
CA LEU A 72 -1.55 28.74 -7.71
C LEU A 72 -2.32 28.36 -6.45
N ASN A 73 -2.07 29.12 -5.40
CA ASN A 73 -2.81 29.00 -4.15
C ASN A 73 -3.80 30.18 -4.02
N ALA A 74 -4.88 29.95 -3.28
CA ALA A 74 -5.80 31.01 -2.80
C ALA A 74 -6.17 30.69 -1.34
N GLY A 75 -6.68 31.70 -0.61
CA GLY A 75 -7.02 31.56 0.81
C GLY A 75 -5.83 31.78 1.74
N ASP A 76 -6.05 31.53 3.02
CA ASP A 76 -5.12 31.85 4.09
C ASP A 76 -4.68 30.59 4.86
N VAL A 77 -3.41 30.56 5.28
CA VAL A 77 -2.88 29.54 6.19
C VAL A 77 -2.08 30.21 7.30
N SER A 78 -2.41 29.88 8.55
CA SER A 78 -1.70 30.35 9.74
C SER A 78 -1.05 29.18 10.47
N PHE A 79 0.20 29.35 10.90
CA PHE A 79 0.93 28.39 11.71
C PHE A 79 1.40 29.07 13.00
N ASP A 80 1.04 28.48 14.15
CA ASP A 80 1.33 29.04 15.50
C ASP A 80 0.94 30.52 15.60
N SER A 81 -0.30 30.83 15.22
CA SER A 81 -0.91 32.18 15.20
C SER A 81 -0.29 33.17 14.21
N LYS A 82 0.67 32.77 13.39
CA LYS A 82 1.31 33.61 12.35
C LYS A 82 0.84 33.20 10.97
N LYS A 83 0.35 34.16 10.17
CA LYS A 83 0.02 33.89 8.76
C LYS A 83 1.27 33.51 7.99
N ILE A 84 1.28 32.33 7.39
CA ILE A 84 2.34 31.83 6.51
C ILE A 84 1.98 31.93 5.03
N ILE A 85 0.67 31.91 4.72
CA ILE A 85 0.08 32.23 3.42
C ILE A 85 -1.03 33.24 3.65
N ARG A 86 -1.09 34.31 2.84
CA ARG A 86 -2.15 35.32 2.84
C ARG A 86 -2.67 35.47 1.42
N SER A 87 -3.98 35.28 1.23
CA SER A 87 -4.63 35.35 -0.10
C SER A 87 -3.88 34.53 -1.16
N GLY A 88 -3.40 33.35 -0.80
CA GLY A 88 -2.64 32.45 -1.68
C GLY A 88 -1.16 32.81 -1.86
N VAL A 89 -0.69 33.93 -1.32
CA VAL A 89 0.71 34.36 -1.41
C VAL A 89 1.45 33.98 -0.13
N ARG A 90 2.61 33.38 -0.28
CA ARG A 90 3.49 33.06 0.84
C ARG A 90 4.11 34.32 1.43
N VAL A 91 4.01 34.48 2.76
CA VAL A 91 4.54 35.62 3.49
C VAL A 91 5.68 35.27 4.45
N VAL A 92 6.01 33.98 4.60
CA VAL A 92 7.10 33.49 5.45
C VAL A 92 8.05 32.62 4.64
N GLU A 93 9.36 32.74 4.87
CA GLU A 93 10.38 31.92 4.22
C GLU A 93 10.25 30.44 4.61
N THR A 94 10.33 29.54 3.63
CA THR A 94 10.25 28.09 3.83
C THR A 94 11.29 27.58 4.84
N LYS A 95 12.50 28.13 4.84
CA LYS A 95 13.58 27.73 5.75
C LYS A 95 13.22 27.91 7.22
N LYS A 96 12.50 28.96 7.57
CA LYS A 96 12.06 29.23 8.97
C LYS A 96 10.98 28.25 9.43
N LEU A 97 10.18 27.72 8.51
CA LEU A 97 9.15 26.73 8.80
C LEU A 97 9.74 25.31 8.84
N ALA A 98 10.74 25.02 8.01
CA ALA A 98 11.33 23.70 7.88
C ALA A 98 11.94 23.14 9.17
N LEU A 99 12.34 24.01 10.11
CA LEU A 99 12.87 23.59 11.41
C LEU A 99 11.79 23.22 12.44
N ARG A 100 10.54 23.64 12.19
CA ARG A 100 9.41 23.42 13.10
C ARG A 100 8.42 22.38 12.58
N ILE A 101 8.61 21.92 11.35
CA ILE A 101 7.66 21.03 10.68
C ILE A 101 8.43 19.85 10.10
N GLY A 102 8.15 18.66 10.61
CA GLY A 102 8.66 17.40 10.07
C GLY A 102 7.75 16.87 8.95
N PHE A 103 8.34 16.32 7.89
CA PHE A 103 7.62 15.68 6.80
C PHE A 103 8.05 14.23 6.65
N ILE A 104 7.07 13.32 6.58
CA ILE A 104 7.22 11.94 6.17
C ILE A 104 6.42 11.80 4.87
N LEU A 105 7.13 11.65 3.74
CA LEU A 105 6.51 11.51 2.42
C LEU A 105 6.17 10.06 2.13
N GLN A 106 5.22 9.87 1.22
CA GLN A 106 4.68 8.56 0.83
C GLN A 106 5.76 7.60 0.29
N ASP A 107 6.74 8.12 -0.48
CA ASP A 107 7.81 7.33 -1.09
C ASP A 107 9.14 7.51 -0.33
N PRO A 108 9.59 6.50 0.43
CA PRO A 108 10.88 6.56 1.13
C PRO A 108 12.08 6.51 0.18
N PHE A 109 11.92 6.01 -1.04
CA PHE A 109 13.01 5.94 -2.01
C PHE A 109 13.41 7.31 -2.53
N SER A 110 12.45 8.18 -2.78
CA SER A 110 12.69 9.56 -3.20
C SER A 110 13.11 10.49 -2.07
N SER A 111 12.87 10.08 -0.81
CA SER A 111 13.16 10.89 0.38
C SER A 111 14.61 10.79 0.86
N LEU A 112 15.34 9.74 0.47
CA LEU A 112 16.71 9.49 0.86
C LEU A 112 17.66 9.69 -0.33
N ASN A 113 18.80 10.35 -0.09
CA ASN A 113 19.85 10.47 -1.11
C ASN A 113 20.62 9.14 -1.21
N PRO A 114 20.55 8.41 -2.36
CA PRO A 114 21.15 7.08 -2.48
C PRO A 114 22.68 7.09 -2.39
N SER A 115 23.32 8.22 -2.65
CA SER A 115 24.78 8.39 -2.66
C SER A 115 25.36 8.82 -1.30
N VAL A 116 24.51 9.02 -0.27
CA VAL A 116 24.94 9.52 1.04
C VAL A 116 24.58 8.49 2.11
N LYS A 117 25.55 8.19 3.01
CA LYS A 117 25.34 7.28 4.13
C LYS A 117 24.23 7.77 5.07
N ILE A 118 23.47 6.84 5.65
CA ILE A 118 22.32 7.14 6.51
C ILE A 118 22.71 8.02 7.70
N GLY A 119 23.81 7.70 8.37
CA GLY A 119 24.28 8.50 9.51
C GLY A 119 24.58 9.96 9.16
N LYS A 120 25.07 10.22 7.95
CA LYS A 120 25.30 11.59 7.48
C LYS A 120 24.01 12.34 7.22
N GLN A 121 23.01 11.69 6.62
CA GLN A 121 21.71 12.33 6.30
C GLN A 121 20.96 12.72 7.59
N ILE A 122 20.92 11.83 8.59
CA ILE A 122 20.31 12.14 9.89
C ILE A 122 21.11 13.22 10.62
N GLY A 123 22.47 13.13 10.59
CA GLY A 123 23.34 14.12 11.21
C GLY A 123 23.22 15.51 10.60
N GLU A 124 22.97 15.61 9.29
CA GLU A 124 22.68 16.86 8.59
C GLU A 124 21.36 17.47 9.05
N ALA A 125 20.31 16.65 9.20
CA ALA A 125 19.01 17.10 9.71
C ALA A 125 19.13 17.65 11.14
N ILE A 126 19.91 17.00 12.02
CA ILE A 126 20.21 17.47 13.37
C ILE A 126 20.96 18.80 13.33
N TYR A 127 21.97 18.92 12.46
CA TYR A 127 22.73 20.16 12.31
C TYR A 127 21.85 21.33 11.84
N LEU A 128 20.98 21.10 10.87
CA LEU A 128 20.06 22.12 10.38
C LEU A 128 19.08 22.58 11.48
N ALA A 129 18.62 21.65 12.33
CA ALA A 129 17.69 21.95 13.41
C ALA A 129 18.35 22.72 14.57
N THR A 130 19.56 22.33 14.93
CA THR A 130 20.23 22.90 16.13
C THR A 130 21.16 24.06 15.85
N GLY A 131 21.57 24.24 14.59
CA GLY A 131 22.62 25.19 14.19
C GLY A 131 24.00 24.85 14.74
N LYS A 132 24.13 23.73 15.47
CA LYS A 132 25.38 23.34 16.16
C LYS A 132 26.06 22.20 15.39
N LYS A 133 27.33 22.41 15.04
CA LYS A 133 28.18 21.35 14.52
C LYS A 133 28.61 20.46 15.69
N LEU A 134 27.86 19.37 15.93
CA LEU A 134 28.21 18.41 16.98
C LEU A 134 29.59 17.78 16.69
N LYS A 135 30.33 17.46 17.73
CA LYS A 135 31.53 16.62 17.59
C LYS A 135 31.14 15.27 16.99
N SER A 136 32.05 14.66 16.23
CA SER A 136 31.77 13.42 15.49
C SER A 136 31.18 12.30 16.36
N LEU A 137 31.70 12.11 17.57
CA LEU A 137 31.23 11.10 18.53
C LEU A 137 29.83 11.42 19.07
N GLU A 138 29.55 12.68 19.43
CA GLU A 138 28.25 13.11 19.96
C GLU A 138 27.17 12.97 18.88
N ASN A 139 27.50 13.36 17.64
CA ASN A 139 26.59 13.21 16.51
C ASN A 139 26.27 11.75 16.25
N ARG A 140 27.29 10.87 16.22
CA ARG A 140 27.11 9.43 16.02
C ARG A 140 26.22 8.83 17.10
N ALA A 141 26.47 9.14 18.38
CA ALA A 141 25.66 8.64 19.49
C ALA A 141 24.18 9.05 19.37
N LEU A 142 23.92 10.32 19.00
CA LEU A 142 22.56 10.82 18.83
C LEU A 142 21.86 10.17 17.63
N VAL A 143 22.56 10.02 16.51
CA VAL A 143 22.03 9.33 15.33
C VAL A 143 21.71 7.87 15.63
N CYS A 144 22.63 7.14 16.28
CA CYS A 144 22.40 5.75 16.65
C CYS A 144 21.22 5.60 17.64
N LYS A 145 21.07 6.54 18.56
CA LYS A 145 19.90 6.60 19.45
C LYS A 145 18.60 6.75 18.65
N LEU A 146 18.53 7.69 17.71
CA LEU A 146 17.35 7.90 16.86
C LEU A 146 17.03 6.66 15.99
N LEU A 147 18.05 6.03 15.41
CA LEU A 147 17.88 4.79 14.65
C LEU A 147 17.30 3.66 15.52
N SER A 148 17.81 3.51 16.76
CA SER A 148 17.29 2.54 17.72
C SER A 148 15.85 2.84 18.12
N GLU A 149 15.51 4.11 18.34
CA GLU A 149 14.15 4.55 18.68
C GLU A 149 13.11 4.24 17.60
N VAL A 150 13.51 4.27 16.31
CA VAL A 150 12.63 3.84 15.21
C VAL A 150 12.72 2.33 14.93
N GLY A 151 13.38 1.56 15.79
CA GLY A 151 13.45 0.09 15.71
C GLY A 151 14.43 -0.46 14.68
N ILE A 152 15.51 0.26 14.37
CA ILE A 152 16.67 -0.26 13.63
C ILE A 152 17.59 -0.96 14.63
N SER A 153 17.65 -2.30 14.57
CA SER A 153 18.32 -3.15 15.58
C SER A 153 19.84 -3.01 15.62
N ASP A 154 20.48 -2.68 14.49
CA ASP A 154 21.93 -2.52 14.38
C ASP A 154 22.27 -1.09 13.95
N ALA A 155 22.03 -0.14 14.86
CA ALA A 155 22.16 1.28 14.61
C ALA A 155 23.61 1.68 14.27
N GLU A 156 24.62 1.07 14.89
CA GLU A 156 26.04 1.36 14.67
C GLU A 156 26.50 1.00 13.25
N ASN A 157 26.14 -0.19 12.76
CA ASN A 157 26.44 -0.57 11.38
C ASN A 157 25.58 0.21 10.39
N SER A 158 24.31 0.45 10.72
CA SER A 158 23.37 1.20 9.89
C SER A 158 23.82 2.65 9.64
N TYR A 159 24.53 3.24 10.58
CA TYR A 159 25.13 4.57 10.43
C TYR A 159 26.03 4.68 9.18
N GLU A 160 26.81 3.64 8.88
CA GLU A 160 27.80 3.62 7.81
C GLU A 160 27.22 3.10 6.47
N GLN A 161 25.97 2.63 6.45
CA GLN A 161 25.34 2.04 5.29
C GLN A 161 24.64 3.10 4.40
N TYR A 162 24.42 2.72 3.14
CA TYR A 162 23.69 3.50 2.14
C TYR A 162 22.22 3.05 2.06
N PRO A 163 21.30 3.92 1.58
CA PRO A 163 19.87 3.60 1.51
C PRO A 163 19.52 2.32 0.76
N ASP A 164 20.25 1.95 -0.28
CA ASP A 164 20.03 0.74 -1.09
C ASP A 164 20.24 -0.57 -0.33
N GLN A 165 20.95 -0.52 0.79
CA GLN A 165 21.23 -1.67 1.66
C GLN A 165 20.09 -1.99 2.63
N PHE A 166 19.02 -1.17 2.66
CA PHE A 166 17.88 -1.31 3.56
C PHE A 166 16.62 -1.76 2.81
N SER A 167 15.79 -2.56 3.48
CA SER A 167 14.44 -2.88 3.00
C SER A 167 13.55 -1.62 2.96
N GLY A 168 12.44 -1.66 2.21
CA GLY A 168 11.49 -0.55 2.14
C GLY A 168 11.01 -0.08 3.52
N GLY A 169 10.68 -1.02 4.41
CA GLY A 169 10.27 -0.72 5.79
C GLY A 169 11.36 -0.08 6.63
N MET A 170 12.61 -0.53 6.49
CA MET A 170 13.74 0.08 7.19
C MET A 170 14.02 1.50 6.67
N ARG A 171 13.94 1.73 5.36
CA ARG A 171 14.06 3.08 4.77
C ARG A 171 12.99 4.02 5.31
N GLN A 172 11.74 3.56 5.41
CA GLN A 172 10.66 4.35 5.99
C GLN A 172 10.95 4.74 7.45
N ARG A 173 11.45 3.81 8.27
CA ARG A 173 11.88 4.10 9.65
C ARG A 173 12.99 5.14 9.70
N ILE A 174 13.94 5.09 8.76
CA ILE A 174 15.02 6.07 8.65
C ILE A 174 14.46 7.46 8.29
N VAL A 175 13.52 7.55 7.35
CA VAL A 175 12.84 8.82 7.01
C VAL A 175 12.11 9.39 8.23
N ILE A 176 11.47 8.53 9.03
CA ILE A 176 10.83 8.94 10.29
C ILE A 176 11.88 9.45 11.30
N ALA A 177 13.03 8.78 11.43
CA ALA A 177 14.13 9.25 12.27
C ALA A 177 14.61 10.65 11.84
N ILE A 178 14.74 10.89 10.52
CA ILE A 178 15.10 12.21 9.99
C ILE A 178 14.03 13.26 10.36
N ALA A 179 12.75 12.97 10.14
CA ALA A 179 11.67 13.90 10.46
C ALA A 179 11.58 14.23 11.97
N LEU A 180 11.83 13.25 12.83
CA LEU A 180 11.80 13.41 14.28
C LEU A 180 13.09 14.01 14.85
N SER A 181 14.21 13.95 14.12
CA SER A 181 15.51 14.46 14.58
C SER A 181 15.54 15.97 14.82
N GLN A 182 14.60 16.67 14.21
CA GLN A 182 14.46 18.13 14.30
C GLN A 182 13.59 18.58 15.50
N ASP A 183 13.01 17.63 16.25
CA ASP A 183 12.06 17.90 17.35
C ASP A 183 10.94 18.89 16.92
N PRO A 184 10.19 18.58 15.85
CA PRO A 184 9.24 19.51 15.24
C PRO A 184 8.02 19.74 16.14
N ASP A 185 7.37 20.91 15.98
CA ASP A 185 6.09 21.22 16.60
C ASP A 185 4.90 20.53 15.88
N LEU A 186 5.06 20.31 14.56
CA LEU A 186 4.07 19.67 13.69
C LEU A 186 4.76 18.62 12.83
N LEU A 187 4.25 17.38 12.86
CA LEU A 187 4.64 16.30 11.96
C LEU A 187 3.55 16.05 10.93
N ILE A 188 3.89 16.11 9.66
CA ILE A 188 3.00 15.74 8.56
C ILE A 188 3.45 14.39 8.03
N ALA A 189 2.63 13.37 8.23
CA ALA A 189 2.88 12.00 7.80
C ALA A 189 1.92 11.65 6.66
N ASP A 190 2.41 11.72 5.42
CA ASP A 190 1.63 11.41 4.22
C ASP A 190 1.80 9.95 3.85
N GLU A 191 0.78 9.15 4.16
CA GLU A 191 0.74 7.71 3.96
C GLU A 191 2.00 6.98 4.46
N PRO A 192 2.43 7.19 5.72
CA PRO A 192 3.74 6.76 6.22
C PRO A 192 3.92 5.25 6.27
N THR A 193 2.89 4.47 5.95
CA THR A 193 2.86 3.01 6.12
C THR A 193 2.42 2.25 4.87
N THR A 194 2.20 2.90 3.74
CA THR A 194 1.59 2.30 2.53
C THR A 194 2.41 1.15 1.93
N ALA A 195 3.74 1.17 2.07
CA ALA A 195 4.63 0.13 1.52
C ALA A 195 5.08 -0.90 2.56
N LEU A 196 4.39 -1.00 3.71
CA LEU A 196 4.80 -1.81 4.85
C LEU A 196 3.82 -2.94 5.13
N ASP A 197 4.32 -4.04 5.69
CA ASP A 197 3.48 -5.10 6.27
C ASP A 197 2.74 -4.63 7.54
N ALA A 198 1.66 -5.31 7.90
CA ALA A 198 0.76 -4.89 8.98
C ALA A 198 1.47 -4.75 10.35
N SER A 199 2.44 -5.64 10.66
CA SER A 199 3.17 -5.59 11.94
C SER A 199 4.08 -4.38 12.01
N THR A 200 4.79 -4.08 10.92
CA THR A 200 5.65 -2.90 10.80
C THR A 200 4.83 -1.61 10.77
N GLN A 201 3.69 -1.59 10.06
CA GLN A 201 2.74 -0.46 10.07
C GLN A 201 2.35 -0.10 11.50
N ARG A 202 1.92 -1.10 12.28
CA ARG A 202 1.52 -0.90 13.67
C ARG A 202 2.61 -0.26 14.51
N LYS A 203 3.82 -0.83 14.48
CA LYS A 203 4.97 -0.31 15.25
C LYS A 203 5.30 1.14 14.92
N ILE A 204 5.20 1.53 13.65
CA ILE A 204 5.44 2.91 13.19
C ILE A 204 4.35 3.86 13.70
N ILE A 205 3.11 3.47 13.57
CA ILE A 205 1.99 4.30 14.04
C ILE A 205 2.04 4.44 15.56
N ASP A 206 2.30 3.37 16.29
CA ASP A 206 2.44 3.40 17.75
C ASP A 206 3.60 4.34 18.18
N LEU A 207 4.73 4.31 17.46
CA LEU A 207 5.84 5.25 17.67
C LEU A 207 5.40 6.71 17.49
N ILE A 208 4.68 7.02 16.41
CA ILE A 208 4.19 8.38 16.15
C ILE A 208 3.22 8.82 17.24
N ILE A 209 2.28 7.94 17.65
CA ILE A 209 1.32 8.20 18.74
C ILE A 209 2.04 8.43 20.05
N GLU A 210 3.00 7.59 20.38
CA GLU A 210 3.78 7.70 21.61
C GLU A 210 4.50 9.05 21.67
N ARG A 211 5.18 9.45 20.59
CA ARG A 211 5.85 10.75 20.49
C ARG A 211 4.88 11.93 20.59
N SER A 212 3.71 11.82 19.97
CA SER A 212 2.67 12.84 20.10
C SER A 212 2.23 13.00 21.55
N ARG A 213 1.97 11.92 22.28
CA ARG A 213 1.50 11.95 23.67
C ARG A 213 2.57 12.38 24.65
N GLN A 214 3.82 11.90 24.50
CA GLN A 214 4.91 12.17 25.43
C GLN A 214 5.49 13.59 25.30
N ARG A 215 5.57 14.12 24.07
CA ARG A 215 6.22 15.40 23.77
C ARG A 215 5.26 16.51 23.37
N GLY A 216 3.95 16.24 23.31
CA GLY A 216 2.97 17.20 22.81
C GLY A 216 3.11 17.50 21.31
N LEU A 217 3.75 16.61 20.54
CA LEU A 217 3.91 16.73 19.10
C LEU A 217 2.54 16.69 18.42
N THR A 218 2.24 17.69 17.60
CA THR A 218 1.03 17.70 16.78
C THR A 218 1.28 16.88 15.52
N VAL A 219 0.30 16.09 15.10
CA VAL A 219 0.44 15.20 13.93
C VAL A 219 -0.71 15.42 12.95
N ILE A 220 -0.40 15.62 11.67
CA ILE A 220 -1.34 15.44 10.57
C ILE A 220 -1.03 14.09 9.93
N LEU A 221 -1.93 13.14 10.10
CA LEU A 221 -1.80 11.79 9.57
C LEU A 221 -2.70 11.62 8.34
N VAL A 222 -2.10 11.57 7.15
CA VAL A 222 -2.81 11.31 5.90
C VAL A 222 -2.82 9.82 5.64
N SER A 223 -4.00 9.26 5.40
CA SER A 223 -4.14 7.84 5.07
C SER A 223 -5.41 7.59 4.25
N HIS A 224 -5.33 6.61 3.34
CA HIS A 224 -6.53 6.06 2.70
C HIS A 224 -7.20 4.97 3.56
N ASN A 225 -6.53 4.50 4.63
CA ASN A 225 -7.07 3.52 5.57
C ASN A 225 -7.85 4.23 6.70
N ILE A 226 -9.18 4.34 6.52
CA ILE A 226 -10.02 5.00 7.52
C ILE A 226 -10.07 4.25 8.85
N ALA A 227 -9.92 2.91 8.85
CA ALA A 227 -9.91 2.11 10.07
C ALA A 227 -8.68 2.44 10.94
N LEU A 228 -7.53 2.68 10.31
CA LEU A 228 -6.33 3.17 10.99
C LEU A 228 -6.62 4.54 11.64
N LEU A 229 -7.17 5.49 10.90
CA LEU A 229 -7.47 6.82 11.43
C LEU A 229 -8.53 6.80 12.54
N GLN A 230 -9.50 5.89 12.48
CA GLN A 230 -10.50 5.73 13.54
C GLN A 230 -9.91 5.35 14.89
N THR A 231 -8.84 4.56 14.88
CA THR A 231 -8.18 4.10 16.11
C THR A 231 -7.12 5.08 16.62
N THR A 232 -6.56 5.91 15.73
CA THR A 232 -5.38 6.72 16.02
C THR A 232 -5.67 8.21 16.14
N ALA A 233 -6.57 8.75 15.30
CA ALA A 233 -6.81 10.18 15.21
C ALA A 233 -7.84 10.69 16.24
N ASP A 234 -7.63 11.91 16.73
CA ASP A 234 -8.58 12.60 17.59
C ASP A 234 -9.75 13.20 16.78
N ARG A 235 -9.45 13.74 15.61
CA ARG A 235 -10.43 14.16 14.59
C ARG A 235 -9.99 13.72 13.21
N ILE A 236 -10.97 13.50 12.32
CA ILE A 236 -10.73 13.07 10.94
C ILE A 236 -11.46 14.03 10.00
N ALA A 237 -10.72 14.56 9.02
CA ALA A 237 -11.27 15.24 7.85
C ALA A 237 -11.34 14.26 6.69
N VAL A 238 -12.49 14.16 6.02
CA VAL A 238 -12.66 13.30 4.83
C VAL A 238 -12.68 14.16 3.58
N MET A 239 -11.76 13.89 2.67
CA MET A 239 -11.63 14.59 1.39
C MET A 239 -12.15 13.77 0.21
N LYS A 240 -12.87 14.44 -0.69
CA LYS A 240 -13.29 13.92 -1.99
C LYS A 240 -13.18 15.00 -3.05
N SER A 241 -12.53 14.67 -4.17
CA SER A 241 -12.41 15.58 -5.33
C SER A 241 -11.99 17.00 -4.96
N GLY A 242 -10.99 17.14 -4.09
CA GLY A 242 -10.44 18.42 -3.66
C GLY A 242 -11.19 19.14 -2.55
N LYS A 243 -12.31 18.62 -2.05
CA LYS A 243 -13.14 19.24 -1.00
C LYS A 243 -13.11 18.42 0.28
N VAL A 244 -13.18 19.10 1.42
CA VAL A 244 -13.46 18.46 2.71
C VAL A 244 -14.97 18.32 2.85
N LEU A 245 -15.46 17.08 2.97
CA LEU A 245 -16.89 16.78 3.09
C LEU A 245 -17.35 16.72 4.54
N ASP A 246 -16.53 16.11 5.41
CA ASP A 246 -16.84 15.91 6.82
C ASP A 246 -15.59 16.15 7.67
N ILE A 247 -15.78 16.72 8.88
CA ILE A 247 -14.77 16.74 9.94
C ILE A 247 -15.44 16.26 11.22
N PHE A 248 -14.92 15.20 11.85
CA PHE A 248 -15.57 14.60 13.01
C PHE A 248 -14.57 13.95 13.97
N ASN A 249 -15.01 13.74 15.21
CA ASN A 249 -14.31 12.91 16.19
C ASN A 249 -14.79 11.46 16.04
N PRO A 250 -13.90 10.50 15.71
CA PRO A 250 -14.28 9.11 15.42
C PRO A 250 -14.90 8.39 16.64
N LYS A 251 -14.59 8.81 17.87
CA LYS A 251 -15.11 8.23 19.11
C LYS A 251 -16.50 8.73 19.50
N LYS A 252 -16.94 9.89 18.95
CA LYS A 252 -18.17 10.57 19.37
C LYS A 252 -19.24 10.65 18.30
N ILE A 253 -18.90 10.39 17.03
CA ILE A 253 -19.80 10.59 15.90
C ILE A 253 -20.81 9.46 15.74
N LYS A 254 -22.06 9.81 15.38
CA LYS A 254 -23.06 8.86 14.90
C LYS A 254 -22.98 8.80 13.37
N LEU A 255 -22.90 7.61 12.80
CA LEU A 255 -22.75 7.39 11.36
C LEU A 255 -23.82 8.08 10.51
N ASN A 256 -25.06 8.25 11.03
CA ASN A 256 -26.13 8.94 10.31
C ASN A 256 -25.86 10.42 10.04
N GLN A 257 -24.95 11.05 10.77
CA GLN A 257 -24.58 12.47 10.62
C GLN A 257 -23.52 12.72 9.54
N LEU A 258 -22.92 11.65 9.00
CA LEU A 258 -21.87 11.74 7.98
C LEU A 258 -22.44 11.77 6.56
N SER A 259 -21.69 12.33 5.64
CA SER A 259 -22.00 12.29 4.20
C SER A 259 -22.12 10.86 3.70
N SER A 260 -22.87 10.64 2.62
CA SER A 260 -23.00 9.32 1.98
C SER A 260 -21.64 8.73 1.58
N TYR A 261 -20.74 9.57 1.10
CA TYR A 261 -19.38 9.15 0.73
C TYR A 261 -18.58 8.65 1.94
N THR A 262 -18.60 9.40 3.04
CA THR A 262 -17.90 8.99 4.25
C THR A 262 -18.46 7.65 4.78
N LYS A 263 -19.80 7.47 4.76
CA LYS A 263 -20.43 6.18 5.08
C LYS A 263 -19.94 5.06 4.20
N THR A 264 -19.84 5.30 2.90
CA THR A 264 -19.31 4.30 1.94
C THR A 264 -17.87 3.92 2.24
N LEU A 265 -17.03 4.87 2.64
CA LEU A 265 -15.64 4.57 3.05
C LEU A 265 -15.59 3.68 4.32
N PHE A 266 -16.49 3.93 5.30
CA PHE A 266 -16.60 3.09 6.49
C PHE A 266 -17.10 1.68 6.18
N ASP A 267 -18.01 1.55 5.21
CA ASP A 267 -18.64 0.28 4.85
C ASP A 267 -17.87 -0.47 3.74
N GLY A 268 -16.86 0.15 3.14
CA GLY A 268 -16.24 -0.26 1.89
C GLY A 268 -15.94 -1.76 1.75
N LEU A 269 -15.33 -2.39 2.77
CA LEU A 269 -15.10 -3.85 2.75
C LEU A 269 -16.26 -4.67 3.31
N LYS A 270 -17.17 -4.08 4.11
CA LYS A 270 -18.30 -4.83 4.70
C LYS A 270 -19.31 -5.25 3.64
N ASN A 271 -19.54 -4.41 2.62
CA ASN A 271 -20.47 -4.69 1.55
C ASN A 271 -20.00 -5.81 0.61
N VAL A 272 -18.69 -6.07 0.52
CA VAL A 272 -18.14 -7.20 -0.25
C VAL A 272 -18.49 -8.55 0.39
N LYS A 273 -18.74 -8.60 1.72
CA LYS A 273 -19.15 -9.84 2.40
C LYS A 273 -20.48 -10.42 1.90
N GLN A 274 -21.36 -9.60 1.34
CA GLN A 274 -22.67 -10.04 0.84
C GLN A 274 -22.59 -10.82 -0.49
N HIS A 275 -21.44 -10.75 -1.19
CA HIS A 275 -21.21 -11.47 -2.44
C HIS A 275 -20.42 -12.78 -2.27
N ARG A 276 -20.25 -13.25 -1.03
CA ARG A 276 -19.67 -14.58 -0.78
C ARG A 276 -20.52 -15.63 -1.49
N THR A 277 -19.91 -16.36 -2.40
CA THR A 277 -20.49 -17.61 -2.87
C THR A 277 -20.93 -18.40 -1.65
N SER A 278 -22.25 -18.70 -1.59
CA SER A 278 -22.84 -19.54 -0.56
C SER A 278 -21.89 -20.67 -0.17
N ASP A 279 -21.77 -20.94 1.11
CA ASP A 279 -21.12 -22.11 1.72
C ASP A 279 -21.73 -23.44 1.18
N LYS A 280 -21.75 -23.65 -0.13
CA LYS A 280 -21.85 -24.98 -0.69
C LYS A 280 -20.55 -25.65 -0.26
N LYS A 281 -20.66 -26.59 0.68
CA LYS A 281 -19.62 -27.53 1.07
C LYS A 281 -19.03 -28.15 -0.20
N GLN A 282 -18.11 -27.44 -0.85
CA GLN A 282 -17.31 -28.01 -1.89
C GLN A 282 -16.19 -28.73 -1.16
N ASP A 283 -16.33 -30.05 -1.05
CA ASP A 283 -15.33 -30.89 -0.44
C ASP A 283 -14.18 -31.02 -1.46
N TYR A 284 -13.30 -30.01 -1.48
CA TYR A 284 -12.13 -29.98 -2.38
C TYR A 284 -11.22 -31.19 -2.17
N LEU A 285 -11.21 -31.75 -0.96
CA LEU A 285 -10.29 -32.85 -0.56
C LEU A 285 -10.60 -34.20 -1.23
N THR A 286 -11.75 -34.35 -1.89
CA THR A 286 -12.10 -35.55 -2.65
C THR A 286 -11.65 -35.50 -4.12
N GLN A 287 -11.08 -34.35 -4.56
CA GLN A 287 -10.65 -34.14 -5.94
C GLN A 287 -9.13 -34.33 -6.09
N VAL A 288 -8.71 -34.66 -7.32
CA VAL A 288 -7.28 -34.65 -7.66
C VAL A 288 -6.77 -33.19 -7.63
N PRO A 289 -5.68 -32.89 -6.94
CA PRO A 289 -5.16 -31.54 -6.87
C PRO A 289 -4.72 -31.04 -8.27
N LEU A 290 -5.04 -29.78 -8.57
CA LEU A 290 -4.55 -29.09 -9.76
C LEU A 290 -3.05 -28.83 -9.66
N VAL A 291 -2.58 -28.46 -8.47
CA VAL A 291 -1.17 -28.24 -8.10
C VAL A 291 -0.84 -29.07 -6.88
N GLU A 292 0.24 -29.83 -6.95
CA GLU A 292 0.85 -30.55 -5.82
C GLU A 292 2.34 -30.20 -5.75
N MET A 293 2.78 -29.66 -4.62
CA MET A 293 4.18 -29.37 -4.33
C MET A 293 4.61 -30.11 -3.07
N LYS A 294 5.78 -30.78 -3.12
CA LYS A 294 6.35 -31.52 -1.99
C LYS A 294 7.82 -31.16 -1.82
N ASN A 295 8.17 -30.80 -0.59
CA ASN A 295 9.55 -30.49 -0.15
C ASN A 295 10.26 -29.47 -1.03
N ILE A 296 9.52 -28.47 -1.55
CA ILE A 296 10.13 -27.43 -2.39
C ILE A 296 11.10 -26.61 -1.56
N GLN A 297 12.31 -26.45 -2.13
CA GLN A 297 13.38 -25.65 -1.56
C GLN A 297 13.87 -24.63 -2.58
N LYS A 298 14.17 -23.41 -2.13
CA LYS A 298 14.76 -22.37 -2.97
C LYS A 298 15.64 -21.47 -2.12
N SER A 299 16.92 -21.40 -2.47
CA SER A 299 17.87 -20.45 -1.90
C SER A 299 18.42 -19.52 -2.97
N TYR A 300 18.65 -18.27 -2.59
CA TYR A 300 19.35 -17.31 -3.40
C TYR A 300 20.75 -17.12 -2.82
N ALA A 301 21.78 -17.61 -3.53
CA ALA A 301 23.16 -17.37 -3.15
C ALA A 301 23.47 -15.86 -3.29
N SER A 302 23.79 -15.21 -2.20
CA SER A 302 24.34 -13.86 -2.23
C SER A 302 25.75 -13.92 -2.85
N ARG A 303 25.91 -13.41 -4.09
CA ARG A 303 27.22 -13.30 -4.77
C ARG A 303 28.08 -12.14 -4.23
N ILE A 304 27.59 -11.36 -3.28
CA ILE A 304 28.29 -10.20 -2.72
C ILE A 304 28.43 -10.42 -1.21
N LEU A 305 29.66 -10.39 -0.73
CA LEU A 305 30.13 -10.43 0.65
C LEU A 305 29.37 -9.42 1.55
N GLN A 306 28.17 -9.75 1.99
CA GLN A 306 27.50 -9.02 3.06
C GLN A 306 26.77 -9.99 3.98
N LYS A 307 26.96 -9.80 5.28
CA LYS A 307 26.32 -10.50 6.41
C LYS A 307 24.80 -10.24 6.50
N GLY A 308 24.06 -10.36 5.40
CA GLY A 308 22.61 -10.38 5.34
C GLY A 308 22.18 -11.81 5.04
N GLY A 309 21.38 -12.43 5.90
CA GLY A 309 21.01 -13.82 5.82
C GLY A 309 20.52 -14.24 4.44
N ASN A 310 20.98 -15.39 3.98
CA ASN A 310 20.51 -16.02 2.74
C ASN A 310 19.01 -16.32 2.88
N PHE A 311 18.18 -15.62 2.12
CA PHE A 311 16.76 -15.96 2.06
C PHE A 311 16.60 -17.34 1.40
N SER A 312 15.86 -18.23 2.05
CA SER A 312 15.54 -19.54 1.50
C SER A 312 14.10 -19.93 1.79
N LEU A 313 13.43 -20.50 0.78
CA LEU A 313 12.24 -21.33 1.02
C LEU A 313 12.70 -22.72 1.42
N SER A 314 12.12 -23.29 2.43
CA SER A 314 12.46 -24.62 2.92
C SER A 314 11.21 -25.45 3.23
N ASN A 315 11.23 -26.71 2.77
CA ASN A 315 10.20 -27.71 3.06
C ASN A 315 8.76 -27.23 2.75
N ILE A 316 8.55 -26.56 1.61
CA ILE A 316 7.23 -26.11 1.21
C ILE A 316 6.41 -27.28 0.68
N ASN A 317 5.29 -27.56 1.34
CA ASN A 317 4.33 -28.58 0.97
C ASN A 317 2.95 -27.91 0.81
N LEU A 318 2.33 -28.02 -0.37
CA LEU A 318 1.01 -27.46 -0.62
C LEU A 318 0.26 -28.19 -1.73
N GLU A 319 -1.07 -28.08 -1.66
CA GLU A 319 -2.01 -28.59 -2.65
C GLU A 319 -3.02 -27.51 -2.97
N ILE A 320 -3.41 -27.39 -4.24
CA ILE A 320 -4.44 -26.48 -4.72
C ILE A 320 -5.39 -27.26 -5.60
N PHE A 321 -6.69 -27.10 -5.37
CA PHE A 321 -7.73 -27.84 -6.08
C PHE A 321 -8.41 -27.00 -7.15
N PRO A 322 -9.01 -27.61 -8.19
CA PRO A 322 -9.75 -26.87 -9.19
C PRO A 322 -10.88 -26.00 -8.59
N GLY A 323 -10.93 -24.72 -9.00
CA GLY A 323 -11.94 -23.76 -8.52
C GLY A 323 -11.76 -23.29 -7.07
N GLU A 324 -10.69 -23.71 -6.39
CA GLU A 324 -10.36 -23.26 -5.04
C GLU A 324 -9.65 -21.91 -5.05
N VAL A 325 -9.96 -21.07 -4.06
CA VAL A 325 -9.21 -19.84 -3.76
C VAL A 325 -8.35 -20.05 -2.54
N VAL A 326 -7.04 -20.04 -2.73
CA VAL A 326 -6.04 -20.22 -1.68
C VAL A 326 -5.33 -18.90 -1.38
N GLY A 327 -5.34 -18.48 -0.11
CA GLY A 327 -4.62 -17.28 0.35
C GLY A 327 -3.19 -17.63 0.80
N PHE A 328 -2.19 -16.87 0.33
CA PHE A 328 -0.85 -16.88 0.93
C PHE A 328 -0.67 -15.62 1.76
N LEU A 329 -0.55 -15.79 3.08
CA LEU A 329 -0.46 -14.71 4.06
C LEU A 329 0.91 -14.71 4.75
N GLY A 330 1.38 -13.55 5.17
CA GLY A 330 2.63 -13.38 5.91
C GLY A 330 3.24 -12.00 5.68
N GLU A 331 4.27 -11.66 6.44
CA GLU A 331 4.98 -10.39 6.31
C GLU A 331 5.76 -10.26 5.00
N SER A 332 6.19 -9.03 4.69
CA SER A 332 7.06 -8.79 3.54
C SER A 332 8.38 -9.56 3.72
N GLY A 333 8.85 -10.21 2.65
CA GLY A 333 10.06 -11.05 2.72
C GLY A 333 9.83 -12.49 3.21
N SER A 334 8.62 -12.90 3.61
CA SER A 334 8.35 -14.29 4.05
C SER A 334 8.41 -15.34 2.93
N GLY A 335 8.54 -14.92 1.66
CA GLY A 335 8.72 -15.82 0.52
C GLY A 335 7.51 -16.02 -0.38
N LYS A 336 6.41 -15.32 -0.16
CA LYS A 336 5.15 -15.45 -0.94
C LYS A 336 5.36 -15.27 -2.44
N SER A 337 5.99 -14.16 -2.85
CA SER A 337 6.24 -13.85 -4.27
C SER A 337 7.27 -14.81 -4.89
N THR A 338 8.24 -15.31 -4.11
CA THR A 338 9.15 -16.37 -4.56
C THR A 338 8.40 -17.65 -4.84
N LEU A 339 7.48 -18.04 -3.95
CA LEU A 339 6.64 -19.22 -4.12
C LEU A 339 5.72 -19.07 -5.34
N ALA A 340 5.10 -17.89 -5.53
CA ALA A 340 4.32 -17.56 -6.72
C ALA A 340 5.14 -17.71 -8.02
N SER A 341 6.39 -17.24 -8.01
CA SER A 341 7.30 -17.34 -9.14
C SER A 341 7.67 -18.81 -9.48
N ILE A 342 7.78 -19.67 -8.47
CA ILE A 342 7.98 -21.12 -8.68
C ILE A 342 6.72 -21.75 -9.25
N ILE A 343 5.55 -21.45 -8.70
CA ILE A 343 4.25 -21.97 -9.16
C ILE A 343 3.98 -21.59 -10.62
N THR A 344 4.31 -20.37 -11.02
CA THR A 344 4.15 -19.90 -12.40
C THR A 344 5.29 -20.31 -13.34
N LYS A 345 6.28 -21.05 -12.82
CA LYS A 345 7.50 -21.45 -13.56
C LYS A 345 8.30 -20.25 -14.11
N LEU A 346 8.26 -19.12 -13.43
CA LEU A 346 9.16 -17.97 -13.66
C LEU A 346 10.52 -18.21 -12.98
N SER A 347 10.54 -18.98 -11.89
CA SER A 347 11.74 -19.39 -11.19
C SER A 347 11.74 -20.91 -10.98
N MET A 348 12.91 -21.53 -10.98
CA MET A 348 13.06 -22.95 -10.66
C MET A 348 13.44 -23.12 -9.19
N PRO A 349 12.89 -24.10 -8.46
CA PRO A 349 13.37 -24.44 -7.12
C PRO A 349 14.75 -25.10 -7.21
N ASN A 350 15.42 -25.22 -6.07
CA ASN A 350 16.69 -25.98 -5.97
C ASN A 350 16.44 -27.48 -5.76
N ASP A 351 15.31 -27.81 -5.07
CA ASP A 351 14.95 -29.21 -4.77
C ASP A 351 13.43 -29.33 -4.57
N GLY A 352 12.93 -30.57 -4.54
CA GLY A 352 11.52 -30.87 -4.35
C GLY A 352 10.80 -31.29 -5.63
N SER A 353 9.52 -31.64 -5.50
CA SER A 353 8.67 -32.04 -6.63
C SER A 353 7.51 -31.07 -6.82
N TYR A 354 7.22 -30.76 -8.08
CA TYR A 354 6.07 -29.95 -8.46
C TYR A 354 5.28 -30.64 -9.57
N LYS A 355 4.02 -30.96 -9.29
CA LYS A 355 3.10 -31.54 -10.26
C LYS A 355 1.94 -30.57 -10.57
N TYR A 356 1.61 -30.46 -11.83
CA TYR A 356 0.43 -29.81 -12.36
C TYR A 356 -0.44 -30.84 -13.05
N LYS A 357 -1.70 -31.01 -12.59
CA LYS A 357 -2.60 -32.08 -13.09
C LYS A 357 -1.95 -33.48 -13.03
N GLY A 358 -1.21 -33.77 -11.96
CA GLY A 358 -0.49 -35.03 -11.77
C GLY A 358 0.81 -35.19 -12.56
N GLN A 359 1.14 -34.30 -13.49
CA GLN A 359 2.34 -34.35 -14.32
C GLN A 359 3.45 -33.48 -13.72
N ASN A 360 4.69 -33.99 -13.74
CA ASN A 360 5.86 -33.26 -13.24
C ASN A 360 6.18 -32.04 -14.13
N VAL A 361 6.03 -30.83 -13.60
CA VAL A 361 6.24 -29.55 -14.31
C VAL A 361 7.68 -29.38 -14.79
N PHE A 362 8.64 -29.98 -14.10
CA PHE A 362 10.06 -29.86 -14.47
C PHE A 362 10.43 -30.71 -15.70
N SER A 363 9.64 -31.74 -16.02
CA SER A 363 9.82 -32.57 -17.20
C SER A 363 9.08 -32.08 -18.46
N PHE A 364 8.34 -30.99 -18.36
CA PHE A 364 7.54 -30.46 -19.47
C PHE A 364 8.37 -30.08 -20.68
N LYS A 365 7.96 -30.59 -21.86
CA LYS A 365 8.50 -30.22 -23.17
C LYS A 365 7.92 -28.90 -23.66
N LYS A 366 8.44 -28.33 -24.74
CA LYS A 366 8.06 -27.01 -25.29
C LYS A 366 6.55 -26.81 -25.45
N ARG A 367 5.82 -27.83 -25.95
CA ARG A 367 4.36 -27.75 -26.11
C ARG A 367 3.62 -27.74 -24.77
N GLU A 368 4.06 -28.58 -23.83
CA GLU A 368 3.48 -28.66 -22.48
C GLU A 368 3.74 -27.38 -21.70
N ILE A 369 4.94 -26.78 -21.84
CA ILE A 369 5.26 -25.46 -21.27
C ILE A 369 4.36 -24.38 -21.83
N ALA A 370 4.11 -24.37 -23.15
CA ALA A 370 3.23 -23.39 -23.78
C ALA A 370 1.78 -23.53 -23.27
N LYS A 371 1.29 -24.77 -23.14
CA LYS A 371 -0.03 -25.06 -22.57
C LYS A 371 -0.10 -24.64 -21.10
N PHE A 372 0.88 -25.03 -20.29
CA PHE A 372 0.99 -24.66 -18.89
C PHE A 372 0.97 -23.14 -18.69
N LYS A 373 1.73 -22.39 -19.49
CA LYS A 373 1.75 -20.92 -19.44
C LYS A 373 0.41 -20.29 -19.87
N SER A 374 -0.38 -20.95 -20.69
CA SER A 374 -1.75 -20.52 -21.00
C SER A 374 -2.71 -20.81 -19.83
N ASP A 375 -2.58 -21.99 -19.22
CA ASP A 375 -3.44 -22.44 -18.13
C ASP A 375 -3.18 -21.73 -16.81
N VAL A 376 -1.93 -21.30 -16.55
CA VAL A 376 -1.48 -20.65 -15.33
C VAL A 376 -1.02 -19.23 -15.64
N GLN A 377 -1.79 -18.24 -15.24
CA GLN A 377 -1.52 -16.83 -15.48
C GLN A 377 -1.21 -16.10 -14.17
N MET A 378 -0.47 -15.00 -14.27
CA MET A 378 -0.10 -14.18 -13.11
C MET A 378 -0.55 -12.72 -13.27
N VAL A 379 -1.11 -12.19 -12.19
CA VAL A 379 -1.34 -10.75 -11.99
C VAL A 379 -0.28 -10.28 -11.00
N PHE A 380 0.61 -9.41 -11.47
CA PHE A 380 1.75 -8.92 -10.70
C PHE A 380 1.35 -7.80 -9.73
N GLN A 381 2.15 -7.61 -8.69
CA GLN A 381 1.99 -6.59 -7.65
C GLN A 381 2.01 -5.16 -8.23
N ASP A 382 2.93 -4.89 -9.18
CA ASP A 382 3.00 -3.61 -9.87
C ASP A 382 2.31 -3.67 -11.25
N PRO A 383 1.09 -3.13 -11.36
CA PRO A 383 0.38 -3.11 -12.63
C PRO A 383 1.04 -2.19 -13.66
N TYR A 384 1.81 -1.17 -13.23
CA TYR A 384 2.54 -0.28 -14.13
C TYR A 384 3.71 -0.99 -14.78
N GLY A 385 4.56 -1.65 -14.00
CA GLY A 385 5.69 -2.42 -14.51
C GLY A 385 5.28 -3.64 -15.32
N SER A 386 4.06 -4.15 -15.12
CA SER A 386 3.54 -5.32 -15.85
C SER A 386 3.03 -5.01 -17.26
N LEU A 387 2.72 -3.75 -17.57
CA LEU A 387 2.21 -3.31 -18.87
C LEU A 387 3.31 -2.56 -19.63
N ASN A 388 3.54 -2.90 -20.92
CA ASN A 388 4.48 -2.15 -21.74
C ASN A 388 3.96 -0.73 -21.97
N PRO A 389 4.65 0.33 -21.52
CA PRO A 389 4.17 1.71 -21.63
C PRO A 389 4.08 2.23 -23.07
N ARG A 390 4.72 1.55 -24.03
CA ARG A 390 4.69 1.88 -25.46
C ARG A 390 3.53 1.24 -26.22
N TYR A 391 2.79 0.32 -25.57
CA TYR A 391 1.63 -0.34 -26.15
C TYR A 391 0.35 0.32 -25.65
N ASN A 392 -0.61 0.55 -26.56
CA ASN A 392 -1.98 0.82 -26.13
C ASN A 392 -2.61 -0.47 -25.55
N ILE A 393 -3.73 -0.33 -24.88
CA ILE A 393 -4.38 -1.45 -24.18
C ILE A 393 -4.79 -2.57 -25.15
N ARG A 394 -5.23 -2.22 -26.37
CA ARG A 394 -5.51 -3.19 -27.43
C ARG A 394 -4.31 -4.11 -27.65
N ASN A 395 -3.14 -3.54 -27.89
CA ASN A 395 -1.92 -4.29 -28.17
C ASN A 395 -1.47 -5.10 -26.96
N ALA A 396 -1.55 -4.54 -25.75
CA ALA A 396 -1.15 -5.22 -24.52
C ALA A 396 -1.99 -6.48 -24.23
N ILE A 397 -3.29 -6.50 -24.55
CA ILE A 397 -4.15 -7.69 -24.40
C ILE A 397 -4.01 -8.61 -25.63
N SER A 398 -3.91 -8.03 -26.85
CA SER A 398 -3.78 -8.79 -28.08
C SER A 398 -2.51 -9.64 -28.13
N GLU A 399 -1.41 -9.17 -27.54
CA GLU A 399 -0.14 -9.90 -27.47
C GLU A 399 -0.31 -11.27 -26.82
N ALA A 400 -1.00 -11.35 -25.66
CA ALA A 400 -1.28 -12.62 -24.99
C ALA A 400 -2.13 -13.56 -25.87
N LEU A 401 -3.12 -13.01 -26.56
CA LEU A 401 -3.97 -13.78 -27.49
C LEU A 401 -3.17 -14.29 -28.70
N LEU A 402 -2.27 -13.49 -29.27
CA LEU A 402 -1.43 -13.89 -30.40
C LEU A 402 -0.47 -15.03 -30.02
N ILE A 403 0.08 -14.98 -28.83
CA ILE A 403 1.02 -16.02 -28.36
C ILE A 403 0.31 -17.33 -28.05
N HIS A 404 -0.82 -17.28 -27.37
CA HIS A 404 -1.47 -18.48 -26.83
C HIS A 404 -2.64 -18.99 -27.67
N LYS A 405 -3.25 -18.14 -28.50
CA LYS A 405 -4.40 -18.45 -29.37
C LYS A 405 -4.19 -17.93 -30.80
N PRO A 406 -3.09 -18.34 -31.48
CA PRO A 406 -2.71 -17.79 -32.79
C PRO A 406 -3.75 -18.03 -33.90
N ALA A 407 -4.63 -19.02 -33.74
CA ALA A 407 -5.68 -19.35 -34.69
C ALA A 407 -6.87 -18.34 -34.69
N LEU A 408 -6.96 -17.44 -33.69
CA LEU A 408 -8.02 -16.44 -33.67
C LEU A 408 -7.81 -15.39 -34.75
N SER A 409 -8.87 -15.13 -35.55
CA SER A 409 -8.87 -14.03 -36.50
C SER A 409 -8.74 -12.67 -35.82
N LYS A 410 -8.35 -11.64 -36.57
CA LYS A 410 -8.25 -10.27 -36.05
C LYS A 410 -9.57 -9.76 -35.46
N SER A 411 -10.68 -10.02 -36.16
CA SER A 411 -12.03 -9.61 -35.71
C SER A 411 -12.40 -10.26 -34.39
N LEU A 412 -12.24 -11.59 -34.26
CA LEU A 412 -12.56 -12.32 -33.03
C LEU A 412 -11.66 -11.89 -31.85
N ARG A 413 -10.40 -11.50 -32.12
CA ARG A 413 -9.54 -10.94 -31.08
C ARG A 413 -10.06 -9.60 -30.57
N GLU A 414 -10.48 -8.71 -31.47
CA GLU A 414 -11.03 -7.41 -31.11
C GLU A 414 -12.33 -7.56 -30.30
N GLU A 415 -13.25 -8.40 -30.76
CA GLU A 415 -14.47 -8.71 -29.99
C GLU A 415 -14.16 -9.24 -28.59
N LYS A 416 -13.19 -10.17 -28.49
CA LYS A 416 -12.76 -10.71 -27.19
C LYS A 416 -12.13 -9.63 -26.29
N ILE A 417 -11.36 -8.70 -26.83
CA ILE A 417 -10.77 -7.58 -26.05
C ILE A 417 -11.88 -6.66 -25.54
N VAL A 418 -12.86 -6.31 -26.38
CA VAL A 418 -14.02 -5.49 -25.96
C VAL A 418 -14.76 -6.18 -24.82
N GLN A 419 -15.03 -7.49 -24.94
CA GLN A 419 -15.70 -8.27 -23.89
C GLN A 419 -14.90 -8.28 -22.59
N LEU A 420 -13.57 -8.50 -22.67
CA LEU A 420 -12.70 -8.52 -21.51
C LEU A 420 -12.66 -7.15 -20.78
N LEU A 421 -12.62 -6.06 -21.54
CA LEU A 421 -12.67 -4.71 -20.95
C LEU A 421 -14.02 -4.48 -20.26
N SER A 422 -15.12 -4.88 -20.90
CA SER A 422 -16.46 -4.83 -20.29
C SER A 422 -16.53 -5.68 -19.01
N ASP A 423 -15.97 -6.91 -19.02
CA ASP A 423 -15.95 -7.81 -17.86
C ASP A 423 -15.23 -7.20 -16.66
N VAL A 424 -14.21 -6.36 -16.90
CA VAL A 424 -13.49 -5.63 -15.84
C VAL A 424 -14.05 -4.22 -15.58
N GLY A 425 -15.19 -3.87 -16.18
CA GLY A 425 -15.86 -2.59 -15.98
C GLY A 425 -15.15 -1.39 -16.62
N LEU A 426 -14.53 -1.60 -17.78
CA LEU A 426 -13.92 -0.55 -18.60
C LEU A 426 -14.67 -0.44 -19.93
N ASP A 427 -14.78 0.79 -20.44
CA ASP A 427 -15.36 1.07 -21.74
C ASP A 427 -14.41 0.65 -22.88
N SER A 428 -14.99 0.31 -24.05
CA SER A 428 -14.22 -0.09 -25.23
C SER A 428 -13.25 0.98 -25.74
N SER A 429 -13.52 2.27 -25.49
CA SER A 429 -12.60 3.38 -25.81
C SER A 429 -11.25 3.26 -25.09
N ALA A 430 -11.18 2.48 -24.01
CA ALA A 430 -9.93 2.16 -23.31
C ALA A 430 -8.90 1.47 -24.23
N MET A 431 -9.33 0.79 -25.28
CA MET A 431 -8.45 0.06 -26.22
C MET A 431 -7.37 0.96 -26.85
N GLU A 432 -7.72 2.21 -27.16
CA GLU A 432 -6.83 3.14 -27.87
C GLU A 432 -5.88 3.90 -26.94
N LYS A 433 -6.13 3.87 -25.64
CA LYS A 433 -5.35 4.59 -24.64
C LYS A 433 -4.11 3.81 -24.22
N PHE A 434 -3.13 4.54 -23.68
CA PHE A 434 -1.89 3.99 -23.15
C PHE A 434 -1.97 3.80 -21.62
N PRO A 435 -1.15 2.91 -21.03
CA PRO A 435 -1.19 2.64 -19.59
C PRO A 435 -1.06 3.87 -18.69
N HIS A 436 -0.29 4.88 -19.08
CA HIS A 436 -0.09 6.10 -18.28
C HIS A 436 -1.34 7.00 -18.19
N GLU A 437 -2.34 6.80 -19.08
CA GLU A 437 -3.59 7.57 -19.06
C GLU A 437 -4.63 7.02 -18.06
N PHE A 438 -4.32 5.90 -17.39
CA PHE A 438 -5.23 5.24 -16.45
C PHE A 438 -4.80 5.41 -14.99
N SER A 439 -5.78 5.41 -14.09
CA SER A 439 -5.51 5.33 -12.64
C SER A 439 -4.94 3.95 -12.24
N GLY A 440 -4.35 3.85 -11.04
CA GLY A 440 -3.81 2.58 -10.53
C GLY A 440 -4.83 1.44 -10.55
N GLY A 441 -6.05 1.69 -10.09
CA GLY A 441 -7.13 0.69 -10.10
C GLY A 441 -7.60 0.30 -11.51
N GLN A 442 -7.61 1.25 -12.45
CA GLN A 442 -7.92 0.94 -13.85
C GLN A 442 -6.82 0.11 -14.49
N ARG A 443 -5.54 0.41 -14.22
CA ARG A 443 -4.40 -0.42 -14.68
C ARG A 443 -4.47 -1.84 -14.13
N GLN A 444 -4.86 -1.98 -12.86
CA GLN A 444 -5.04 -3.30 -12.24
C GLN A 444 -6.14 -4.11 -12.96
N ARG A 445 -7.27 -3.47 -13.29
CA ARG A 445 -8.34 -4.11 -14.07
C ARG A 445 -7.85 -4.54 -15.45
N ILE A 446 -7.03 -3.73 -16.11
CA ILE A 446 -6.42 -4.06 -17.41
C ILE A 446 -5.47 -5.26 -17.27
N ALA A 447 -4.64 -5.30 -16.23
CA ALA A 447 -3.75 -6.44 -15.95
C ALA A 447 -4.54 -7.73 -15.71
N ILE A 448 -5.66 -7.66 -14.99
CA ILE A 448 -6.59 -8.78 -14.81
C ILE A 448 -7.20 -9.20 -16.14
N ALA A 449 -7.71 -8.25 -16.98
CA ALA A 449 -8.25 -8.54 -18.29
C ALA A 449 -7.23 -9.25 -19.19
N ARG A 450 -5.98 -8.79 -19.19
CA ARG A 450 -4.88 -9.42 -19.94
C ARG A 450 -4.64 -10.86 -19.47
N ALA A 451 -4.54 -11.10 -18.17
CA ALA A 451 -4.35 -12.44 -17.62
C ALA A 451 -5.53 -13.37 -17.96
N MET A 452 -6.75 -12.83 -17.94
CA MET A 452 -7.98 -13.57 -18.28
C MET A 452 -8.18 -13.82 -19.77
N SER A 453 -7.42 -13.16 -20.67
CA SER A 453 -7.61 -13.22 -22.12
C SER A 453 -7.41 -14.62 -22.70
N VAL A 454 -6.56 -15.41 -22.10
CA VAL A 454 -6.23 -16.77 -22.55
C VAL A 454 -7.12 -17.86 -21.93
N ASP A 455 -8.12 -17.48 -21.12
CA ASP A 455 -9.01 -18.36 -20.36
C ASP A 455 -8.23 -19.35 -19.46
N PRO A 456 -7.48 -18.83 -18.47
CA PRO A 456 -6.65 -19.65 -17.62
C PRO A 456 -7.47 -20.56 -16.71
N GLU A 457 -6.90 -21.70 -16.29
CA GLU A 457 -7.46 -22.58 -15.28
C GLU A 457 -7.05 -22.16 -13.86
N MET A 458 -5.91 -21.47 -13.74
CA MET A 458 -5.40 -20.95 -12.48
C MET A 458 -4.90 -19.52 -12.66
N LEU A 459 -5.24 -18.66 -11.70
CA LEU A 459 -4.77 -17.28 -11.62
C LEU A 459 -3.94 -17.09 -10.35
N VAL A 460 -2.71 -16.63 -10.48
CA VAL A 460 -1.84 -16.25 -9.35
C VAL A 460 -1.85 -14.73 -9.24
N CYS A 461 -2.37 -14.21 -8.14
CA CYS A 461 -2.47 -12.77 -7.89
C CYS A 461 -1.49 -12.39 -6.78
N ASP A 462 -0.40 -11.69 -7.15
CA ASP A 462 0.60 -11.23 -6.19
C ASP A 462 0.28 -9.82 -5.73
N GLU A 463 -0.21 -9.69 -4.51
CA GLU A 463 -0.63 -8.44 -3.85
C GLU A 463 -1.45 -7.49 -4.76
N PRO A 464 -2.52 -7.96 -5.43
CA PRO A 464 -3.19 -7.17 -6.46
C PRO A 464 -3.95 -5.95 -5.94
N LEU A 465 -3.99 -5.73 -4.63
CA LEU A 465 -4.75 -4.65 -3.97
C LEU A 465 -3.87 -3.69 -3.15
N SER A 466 -2.57 -3.96 -3.01
CA SER A 466 -1.70 -3.30 -2.02
C SER A 466 -1.55 -1.78 -2.20
N SER A 467 -1.68 -1.27 -3.43
CA SER A 467 -1.52 0.16 -3.75
C SER A 467 -2.83 0.88 -4.04
N LEU A 468 -3.98 0.25 -3.74
CA LEU A 468 -5.30 0.76 -4.09
C LEU A 468 -6.04 1.29 -2.87
N ASP A 469 -6.83 2.34 -3.07
CA ASP A 469 -7.76 2.83 -2.05
C ASP A 469 -8.90 1.82 -1.78
N VAL A 470 -9.54 1.93 -0.61
CA VAL A 470 -10.54 0.98 -0.12
C VAL A 470 -11.73 0.80 -1.08
N SER A 471 -12.17 1.87 -1.76
CA SER A 471 -13.29 1.80 -2.70
C SER A 471 -12.89 1.02 -3.96
N THR A 472 -11.69 1.26 -4.48
CA THR A 472 -11.15 0.53 -5.62
C THR A 472 -10.85 -0.93 -5.24
N GLN A 473 -10.33 -1.21 -4.04
CA GLN A 473 -10.16 -2.58 -3.53
C GLN A 473 -11.48 -3.34 -3.51
N ALA A 474 -12.57 -2.73 -2.99
CA ALA A 474 -13.89 -3.35 -2.95
C ALA A 474 -14.40 -3.69 -4.37
N GLN A 475 -14.17 -2.80 -5.34
CA GLN A 475 -14.55 -3.03 -6.73
C GLN A 475 -13.75 -4.18 -7.37
N ILE A 476 -12.44 -4.27 -7.12
CA ILE A 476 -11.59 -5.36 -7.63
C ILE A 476 -11.95 -6.70 -6.95
N LEU A 477 -12.24 -6.70 -5.65
CA LEU A 477 -12.71 -7.90 -4.95
C LEU A 477 -14.05 -8.40 -5.52
N THR A 478 -14.97 -7.49 -5.81
CA THR A 478 -16.22 -7.81 -6.47
C THR A 478 -15.99 -8.39 -7.86
N LEU A 479 -15.05 -7.83 -8.63
CA LEU A 479 -14.63 -8.35 -9.93
C LEU A 479 -14.11 -9.79 -9.81
N PHE A 480 -13.17 -10.06 -8.89
CA PHE A 480 -12.65 -11.41 -8.63
C PHE A 480 -13.76 -12.37 -8.25
N SER A 481 -14.65 -11.99 -7.32
CA SER A 481 -15.79 -12.81 -6.92
C SER A 481 -16.68 -13.19 -8.11
N ASN A 482 -16.98 -12.25 -8.99
CA ASN A 482 -17.77 -12.50 -10.21
C ASN A 482 -17.05 -13.43 -11.20
N LEU A 483 -15.74 -13.25 -11.40
CA LEU A 483 -14.94 -14.11 -12.27
C LEU A 483 -14.90 -15.56 -11.75
N LEU A 484 -14.71 -15.74 -10.44
CA LEU A 484 -14.68 -17.06 -9.80
C LEU A 484 -16.02 -17.81 -9.92
N ILE A 485 -17.14 -17.10 -9.75
CA ILE A 485 -18.48 -17.68 -9.94
C ILE A 485 -18.70 -18.14 -11.38
N ARG A 486 -18.33 -17.30 -12.36
CA ARG A 486 -18.60 -17.57 -13.78
C ARG A 486 -17.70 -18.64 -14.36
N LYS A 487 -16.41 -18.67 -14.00
CA LYS A 487 -15.39 -19.45 -14.73
C LYS A 487 -14.78 -20.62 -13.93
N LYS A 488 -15.14 -20.81 -12.66
CA LYS A 488 -14.59 -21.87 -11.76
C LYS A 488 -13.06 -21.98 -11.79
N ILE A 489 -12.36 -20.87 -11.86
CA ILE A 489 -10.90 -20.78 -11.94
C ILE A 489 -10.32 -21.02 -10.54
N ALA A 490 -9.25 -21.82 -10.43
CA ALA A 490 -8.45 -21.88 -9.22
C ALA A 490 -7.68 -20.56 -9.04
N MET A 491 -7.56 -20.06 -7.83
CA MET A 491 -6.86 -18.80 -7.58
C MET A 491 -5.91 -18.90 -6.39
N ILE A 492 -4.69 -18.42 -6.58
CA ILE A 492 -3.78 -18.11 -5.48
C ILE A 492 -3.85 -16.59 -5.26
N PHE A 493 -4.18 -16.19 -4.06
CA PHE A 493 -4.29 -14.79 -3.69
C PHE A 493 -3.27 -14.44 -2.60
N ILE A 494 -2.21 -13.75 -2.99
CA ILE A 494 -1.16 -13.30 -2.06
C ILE A 494 -1.57 -11.94 -1.52
N THR A 495 -1.60 -11.82 -0.21
CA THR A 495 -1.91 -10.56 0.47
C THR A 495 -1.36 -10.57 1.89
N HIS A 496 -1.10 -9.39 2.42
CA HIS A 496 -0.86 -9.17 3.86
C HIS A 496 -2.15 -8.73 4.59
N ASP A 497 -3.25 -8.47 3.86
CA ASP A 497 -4.53 -8.05 4.43
C ASP A 497 -5.40 -9.27 4.76
N ILE A 498 -5.53 -9.56 6.06
CA ILE A 498 -6.34 -10.66 6.60
C ILE A 498 -7.82 -10.47 6.27
N LYS A 499 -8.34 -9.22 6.26
CA LYS A 499 -9.75 -8.96 5.95
C LYS A 499 -10.07 -9.35 4.51
N VAL A 500 -9.15 -9.07 3.58
CA VAL A 500 -9.27 -9.48 2.17
C VAL A 500 -9.27 -11.01 2.05
N ALA A 501 -8.34 -11.69 2.74
CA ALA A 501 -8.28 -13.14 2.74
C ALA A 501 -9.55 -13.78 3.34
N GLN A 502 -10.11 -13.22 4.41
CA GLN A 502 -11.38 -13.66 4.98
C GLN A 502 -12.57 -13.53 4.02
N ILE A 503 -12.55 -12.56 3.12
CA ILE A 503 -13.61 -12.31 2.15
C ILE A 503 -13.53 -13.29 0.97
N LEU A 504 -12.32 -13.55 0.46
CA LEU A 504 -12.12 -14.19 -0.82
C LEU A 504 -11.65 -15.66 -0.72
N CYS A 505 -10.79 -15.99 0.26
CA CYS A 505 -10.08 -17.26 0.29
C CYS A 505 -10.86 -18.38 1.02
N ASN A 506 -10.81 -19.59 0.45
CA ASN A 506 -11.37 -20.80 1.05
C ASN A 506 -10.41 -21.40 2.10
N ARG A 507 -9.13 -21.50 1.74
CA ARG A 507 -8.04 -21.93 2.62
C ARG A 507 -6.91 -20.91 2.60
N VAL A 508 -6.09 -20.93 3.64
CA VAL A 508 -4.91 -20.08 3.75
C VAL A 508 -3.68 -20.90 4.11
N TYR A 509 -2.53 -20.45 3.62
CA TYR A 509 -1.19 -20.86 4.03
C TYR A 509 -0.49 -19.64 4.61
N ILE A 510 -0.04 -19.75 5.85
CA ILE A 510 0.68 -18.70 6.56
C ILE A 510 2.17 -18.95 6.38
N LEU A 511 2.88 -17.99 5.78
CA LEU A 511 4.31 -18.07 5.51
C LEU A 511 5.07 -17.16 6.48
N SER A 512 6.11 -17.70 7.10
CA SER A 512 7.11 -16.97 7.89
C SER A 512 8.49 -17.55 7.60
N ASP A 513 9.48 -16.66 7.41
CA ASP A 513 10.89 -17.03 7.22
C ASP A 513 11.13 -18.17 6.20
N GLY A 514 10.38 -18.13 5.10
CA GLY A 514 10.49 -19.10 4.01
C GLY A 514 9.86 -20.46 4.30
N GLN A 515 9.02 -20.60 5.33
CA GLN A 515 8.32 -21.83 5.70
C GLN A 515 6.81 -21.60 5.80
N ILE A 516 6.03 -22.66 5.56
CA ILE A 516 4.60 -22.68 5.90
C ILE A 516 4.48 -23.05 7.38
N VAL A 517 4.10 -22.09 8.23
CA VAL A 517 3.98 -22.29 9.68
C VAL A 517 2.59 -22.76 10.10
N GLU A 518 1.57 -22.41 9.32
CA GLU A 518 0.19 -22.85 9.57
C GLU A 518 -0.62 -22.86 8.27
N HIS A 519 -1.56 -23.78 8.12
CA HIS A 519 -2.47 -23.81 6.98
C HIS A 519 -3.82 -24.45 7.35
N GLY A 520 -4.85 -24.15 6.60
CA GLY A 520 -6.18 -24.72 6.80
C GLY A 520 -7.31 -23.86 6.24
N LYS A 521 -8.57 -24.20 6.61
CA LYS A 521 -9.74 -23.39 6.23
C LYS A 521 -9.59 -21.97 6.78
N THR A 522 -9.80 -20.97 5.94
CA THR A 522 -9.58 -19.54 6.28
C THR A 522 -10.26 -19.16 7.60
N LYS A 523 -11.54 -19.53 7.77
CA LYS A 523 -12.28 -19.22 9.01
C LYS A 523 -11.61 -19.84 10.24
N GLN A 524 -11.15 -21.09 10.16
CA GLN A 524 -10.56 -21.80 11.29
C GLN A 524 -9.20 -21.19 11.68
N VAL A 525 -8.30 -21.01 10.70
CA VAL A 525 -6.95 -20.48 10.96
C VAL A 525 -7.01 -19.05 11.48
N LEU A 526 -7.92 -18.21 10.94
CA LEU A 526 -8.00 -16.81 11.32
C LEU A 526 -8.86 -16.51 12.56
N THR A 527 -9.64 -17.48 13.06
CA THR A 527 -10.38 -17.33 14.34
C THR A 527 -9.73 -18.07 15.49
N ASN A 528 -9.06 -19.20 15.23
CA ASN A 528 -8.39 -20.04 16.23
C ASN A 528 -6.98 -20.39 15.75
N PRO A 529 -6.06 -19.42 15.69
CA PRO A 529 -4.70 -19.66 15.27
C PRO A 529 -3.99 -20.60 16.26
N ARG A 530 -3.18 -21.52 15.72
CA ARG A 530 -2.39 -22.48 16.53
C ARG A 530 -0.95 -22.04 16.67
N HIS A 531 -0.44 -21.27 15.70
CA HIS A 531 0.94 -20.81 15.69
C HIS A 531 1.03 -19.37 16.19
N ASN A 532 1.99 -19.07 17.08
CA ASN A 532 2.17 -17.71 17.66
C ASN A 532 2.33 -16.62 16.61
N TYR A 533 3.04 -16.92 15.52
CA TYR A 533 3.19 -15.98 14.41
C TYR A 533 1.84 -15.61 13.78
N THR A 534 0.95 -16.59 13.58
CA THR A 534 -0.41 -16.36 13.06
C THR A 534 -1.22 -15.46 14.02
N SER A 535 -1.13 -15.70 15.33
CA SER A 535 -1.78 -14.87 16.35
C SER A 535 -1.31 -13.43 16.27
N ASN A 536 0.01 -13.22 16.24
CA ASN A 536 0.61 -11.88 16.14
C ASN A 536 0.21 -11.17 14.83
N LEU A 537 0.15 -11.91 13.72
CA LEU A 537 -0.28 -11.38 12.42
C LEU A 537 -1.74 -10.91 12.46
N ILE A 538 -2.62 -11.64 13.14
CA ILE A 538 -4.03 -11.29 13.30
C ILE A 538 -4.20 -10.08 14.22
N GLU A 539 -3.47 -10.02 15.33
CA GLU A 539 -3.49 -8.90 16.28
C GLU A 539 -2.95 -7.59 15.69
N ALA A 540 -2.07 -7.69 14.69
CA ALA A 540 -1.54 -6.52 14.01
C ALA A 540 -2.54 -5.82 13.07
N VAL A 541 -3.70 -6.44 12.78
CA VAL A 541 -4.75 -5.87 11.90
C VAL A 541 -5.67 -4.97 12.70
N TYR A 542 -5.80 -3.71 12.28
CA TYR A 542 -6.71 -2.71 12.86
C TYR A 542 -8.19 -2.97 12.56
#